data_901249c887fcea9bd7fe9e7eafb1848a
#
_entry.id   901249c887fcea9bd7fe9e7eafb1848a
#
_cell.length_a   1.000
_cell.length_b   1.000
_cell.length_c   1.000
_cell.angle_alpha   90.00
_cell.angle_beta   90.00
_cell.angle_gamma   90.00
#
_symmetry.space_group_name_H-M   'P 1'
#
loop_
_entity.id
_entity.type
_entity.pdbx_description
1 polymer ?
#
loop_
_entity_poly.entity_id
_entity_poly.type
_entity_poly.pdbx_seq_one_letter_code
_entity_poly.pdbx_strand_id
1 'polypeptide(L)'
;ACSDYYHIDPRYGTNELYCQMVAKAHEKGIKFIMDMVPNHCGGTHWWMKDLPYQDWINQFDQFTNTHNVFSANYDINASEYDRLLSNRGWFDRPMPDMNLENPDLLQYFKQWAIWWIEYANLDGLRVDTYPYIEMVPGSEWVKAIMDEYPNFNIVGECWTRPASAVAYWQTGVKNYNGFDSHLPSVMDFPVEESIRQALETEGKQWGEGLTRVYDAVAMDYLYGNVNNI
;
A
#
# COMPACT_ATOMS: atom_id res chain seq x y z
N ALA A 1 -3.87 0.98 -13.07
CA ALA A 1 -4.30 2.17 -12.34
C ALA A 1 -5.82 2.29 -12.39
N CYS A 2 -6.43 2.79 -11.32
CA CYS A 2 -7.88 2.85 -11.16
C CYS A 2 -8.48 3.92 -12.07
N SER A 3 -9.48 3.55 -12.88
CA SER A 3 -10.21 4.49 -13.77
C SER A 3 -11.57 4.92 -13.20
N ASP A 4 -12.03 4.23 -12.15
CA ASP A 4 -13.23 4.54 -11.38
C ASP A 4 -13.12 3.83 -10.02
N TYR A 5 -13.35 4.56 -8.93
CA TYR A 5 -13.18 4.03 -7.58
C TYR A 5 -14.39 3.22 -7.07
N TYR A 6 -15.55 3.34 -7.71
CA TYR A 6 -16.79 2.70 -7.28
C TYR A 6 -17.35 1.67 -8.27
N HIS A 7 -16.65 1.47 -9.40
CA HIS A 7 -17.10 0.52 -10.41
C HIS A 7 -15.99 -0.45 -10.80
N ILE A 8 -16.34 -1.72 -10.89
CA ILE A 8 -15.49 -2.74 -11.51
C ILE A 8 -15.33 -2.42 -12.99
N ASP A 9 -14.12 -2.60 -13.51
CA ASP A 9 -13.84 -2.41 -14.93
C ASP A 9 -14.78 -3.29 -15.77
N PRO A 10 -15.56 -2.71 -16.69
CA PRO A 10 -16.58 -3.46 -17.45
C PRO A 10 -16.00 -4.61 -18.29
N ARG A 11 -14.69 -4.62 -18.52
CA ARG A 11 -14.01 -5.77 -19.16
C ARG A 11 -14.00 -7.03 -18.29
N TYR A 12 -14.14 -6.87 -16.98
CA TYR A 12 -14.14 -7.95 -15.98
C TYR A 12 -15.53 -8.23 -15.39
N GLY A 13 -16.51 -7.39 -15.67
CA GLY A 13 -17.89 -7.61 -15.21
C GLY A 13 -18.53 -6.37 -14.59
N THR A 14 -19.37 -6.60 -13.60
CA THR A 14 -20.11 -5.57 -12.86
C THR A 14 -19.84 -5.69 -11.36
N ASN A 15 -20.23 -4.68 -10.60
CA ASN A 15 -20.17 -4.71 -9.14
C ASN A 15 -20.96 -5.89 -8.55
N GLU A 16 -22.14 -6.18 -9.11
CA GLU A 16 -23.00 -7.30 -8.68
C GLU A 16 -22.31 -8.65 -8.93
N LEU A 17 -21.66 -8.80 -10.08
CA LEU A 17 -20.92 -10.03 -10.42
C LEU A 17 -19.71 -10.21 -9.48
N TYR A 18 -19.05 -9.12 -9.13
CA TYR A 18 -17.96 -9.14 -8.14
C TYR A 18 -18.46 -9.61 -6.77
N CYS A 19 -19.58 -9.07 -6.27
CA CYS A 19 -20.19 -9.53 -5.03
C CYS A 19 -20.60 -11.01 -5.07
N GLN A 20 -21.14 -11.48 -6.21
CA GLN A 20 -21.45 -12.90 -6.38
C GLN A 20 -20.21 -13.78 -6.34
N MET A 21 -19.09 -13.33 -6.91
CA MET A 21 -17.82 -14.02 -6.85
C MET A 21 -17.31 -14.13 -5.41
N VAL A 22 -17.34 -13.04 -4.66
CA VAL A 22 -16.94 -13.02 -3.23
C VAL A 22 -17.82 -13.96 -2.42
N ALA A 23 -19.14 -13.90 -2.58
CA ALA A 23 -20.07 -14.81 -1.91
C ALA A 23 -19.78 -16.29 -2.19
N LYS A 24 -19.48 -16.63 -3.46
CA LYS A 24 -19.09 -18.00 -3.82
C LYS A 24 -17.75 -18.44 -3.28
N ALA A 25 -16.81 -17.50 -3.09
CA ALA A 25 -15.55 -17.76 -2.41
C ALA A 25 -15.80 -18.13 -0.94
N HIS A 26 -16.65 -17.35 -0.25
CA HIS A 26 -17.04 -17.59 1.14
C HIS A 26 -17.76 -18.94 1.32
N GLU A 27 -18.65 -19.34 0.42
CA GLU A 27 -19.28 -20.68 0.42
C GLU A 27 -18.25 -21.82 0.41
N LYS A 28 -17.05 -21.55 -0.11
CA LYS A 28 -15.93 -22.51 -0.17
C LYS A 28 -14.92 -22.33 0.97
N GLY A 29 -15.18 -21.45 1.92
CA GLY A 29 -14.25 -21.10 3.01
C GLY A 29 -13.02 -20.29 2.56
N ILE A 30 -13.08 -19.65 1.39
CA ILE A 30 -12.02 -18.79 0.86
C ILE A 30 -12.30 -17.34 1.26
N LYS A 31 -11.36 -16.71 1.93
CA LYS A 31 -11.40 -15.28 2.23
C LYS A 31 -11.02 -14.46 1.00
N PHE A 32 -11.58 -13.27 0.90
CA PHE A 32 -11.39 -12.40 -0.25
C PHE A 32 -10.89 -11.01 0.18
N ILE A 33 -9.76 -10.60 -0.38
CA ILE A 33 -9.20 -9.28 -0.17
C ILE A 33 -9.25 -8.46 -1.46
N MET A 34 -9.45 -7.16 -1.35
CA MET A 34 -9.43 -6.23 -2.49
C MET A 34 -8.13 -5.46 -2.52
N ASP A 35 -7.57 -5.32 -3.72
CA ASP A 35 -6.45 -4.42 -3.98
C ASP A 35 -6.94 -2.98 -4.10
N MET A 36 -6.45 -2.10 -3.24
CA MET A 36 -6.79 -0.68 -3.21
C MET A 36 -5.58 0.19 -3.52
N VAL A 37 -5.78 1.18 -4.37
CA VAL A 37 -4.72 2.07 -4.86
C VAL A 37 -5.07 3.53 -4.51
N PRO A 38 -4.85 3.96 -3.26
CA PRO A 38 -5.12 5.35 -2.87
C PRO A 38 -4.04 6.33 -3.34
N ASN A 39 -2.80 5.87 -3.59
CA ASN A 39 -1.68 6.74 -3.97
C ASN A 39 -1.91 7.46 -5.31
N HIS A 40 -2.46 6.80 -6.29
CA HIS A 40 -2.62 7.36 -7.63
C HIS A 40 -3.88 6.87 -8.33
N CYS A 41 -4.44 7.68 -9.21
CA CYS A 41 -5.50 7.24 -10.11
C CYS A 41 -4.94 6.87 -11.49
N GLY A 42 -5.79 6.38 -12.38
CA GLY A 42 -5.45 6.19 -13.79
C GLY A 42 -5.58 7.49 -14.57
N GLY A 43 -4.69 7.72 -15.52
CA GLY A 43 -4.77 8.88 -16.44
C GLY A 43 -6.02 8.89 -17.30
N THR A 44 -6.80 7.81 -17.31
CA THR A 44 -8.11 7.70 -17.96
C THR A 44 -9.29 7.90 -17.01
N HIS A 45 -9.02 8.12 -15.72
CA HIS A 45 -10.07 8.43 -14.75
C HIS A 45 -10.83 9.68 -15.19
N TRP A 46 -12.14 9.71 -14.99
CA TRP A 46 -12.96 10.84 -15.43
C TRP A 46 -12.58 12.15 -14.74
N TRP A 47 -12.00 12.10 -13.54
CA TRP A 47 -11.43 13.28 -12.87
C TRP A 47 -10.37 14.00 -13.68
N MET A 48 -9.65 13.30 -14.56
CA MET A 48 -8.65 13.95 -15.42
C MET A 48 -9.26 14.95 -16.42
N LYS A 49 -10.59 14.91 -16.60
CA LYS A 49 -11.34 15.86 -17.42
C LYS A 49 -12.12 16.86 -16.57
N ASP A 50 -12.49 16.49 -15.36
CA ASP A 50 -13.33 17.28 -14.47
C ASP A 50 -13.00 16.93 -13.01
N LEU A 51 -11.93 17.56 -12.49
CA LEU A 51 -11.53 17.41 -11.10
C LEU A 51 -12.54 18.11 -10.17
N PRO A 52 -13.00 17.45 -9.10
CA PRO A 52 -13.81 18.11 -8.08
C PRO A 52 -13.13 19.33 -7.48
N TYR A 53 -11.83 19.23 -7.18
CA TYR A 53 -10.96 20.34 -6.78
C TYR A 53 -9.60 20.20 -7.45
N GLN A 54 -9.00 21.34 -7.82
CA GLN A 54 -7.71 21.35 -8.54
C GLN A 54 -6.55 20.74 -7.75
N ASP A 55 -6.62 20.78 -6.44
CA ASP A 55 -5.62 20.27 -5.52
C ASP A 55 -5.85 18.81 -5.08
N TRP A 56 -6.79 18.09 -5.71
CA TRP A 56 -6.94 16.65 -5.49
C TRP A 56 -5.81 15.83 -6.12
N ILE A 57 -5.12 16.40 -7.11
CA ILE A 57 -3.94 15.80 -7.74
C ILE A 57 -2.75 16.70 -7.48
N ASN A 58 -1.65 16.10 -7.04
CA ASN A 58 -0.38 16.79 -6.94
C ASN A 58 0.08 17.16 -8.34
N GLN A 59 0.15 18.49 -8.61
CA GLN A 59 0.46 19.04 -9.94
C GLN A 59 1.82 19.73 -9.90
N PHE A 60 2.54 19.58 -11.00
CA PHE A 60 3.81 20.24 -11.25
C PHE A 60 3.72 20.98 -12.59
N ASP A 61 4.56 21.99 -12.79
CA ASP A 61 4.62 22.74 -14.06
C ASP A 61 4.87 21.84 -15.27
N GLN A 62 5.57 20.73 -15.02
CA GLN A 62 5.75 19.65 -15.98
C GLN A 62 5.60 18.31 -15.26
N PHE A 63 5.34 17.24 -16.01
CA PHE A 63 5.31 15.90 -15.45
C PHE A 63 6.59 15.61 -14.63
N THR A 64 6.42 15.25 -13.36
CA THR A 64 7.50 14.92 -12.44
C THR A 64 7.22 13.55 -11.84
N ASN A 65 8.09 12.60 -12.12
CA ASN A 65 8.01 11.23 -11.59
C ASN A 65 8.40 11.21 -10.12
N THR A 66 7.79 10.31 -9.35
CA THR A 66 8.30 9.99 -8.02
C THR A 66 9.76 9.52 -8.11
N HIS A 67 10.55 9.85 -7.10
CA HIS A 67 11.93 9.34 -7.00
C HIS A 67 12.01 7.84 -6.69
N ASN A 68 10.89 7.16 -6.41
CA ASN A 68 10.83 5.76 -5.99
C ASN A 68 11.73 5.46 -4.77
N VAL A 69 11.96 6.44 -3.91
CA VAL A 69 12.83 6.36 -2.73
C VAL A 69 12.01 6.63 -1.47
N PHE A 70 11.03 5.77 -1.21
CA PHE A 70 10.19 5.95 -0.02
C PHE A 70 10.97 5.82 1.32
N SER A 71 12.22 5.34 1.30
CA SER A 71 13.13 5.46 2.45
C SER A 71 13.34 6.91 2.88
N ALA A 72 13.14 7.89 2.00
CA ALA A 72 13.16 9.31 2.35
C ALA A 72 12.17 9.66 3.48
N ASN A 73 11.10 8.89 3.66
CA ASN A 73 10.11 9.10 4.70
C ASN A 73 10.66 8.84 6.13
N TYR A 74 11.62 7.92 6.27
CA TYR A 74 12.21 7.55 7.56
C TYR A 74 13.72 7.83 7.65
N ASP A 75 14.38 8.21 6.57
CA ASP A 75 15.78 8.59 6.58
C ASP A 75 15.94 9.99 7.17
N ILE A 76 16.63 10.08 8.31
CA ILE A 76 16.91 11.37 8.99
C ILE A 76 17.79 12.32 8.16
N ASN A 77 18.52 11.79 7.19
CA ASN A 77 19.43 12.54 6.31
C ASN A 77 18.79 12.90 4.96
N ALA A 78 17.56 12.43 4.69
CA ALA A 78 16.88 12.74 3.45
C ALA A 78 16.59 14.23 3.33
N SER A 79 16.75 14.77 2.13
CA SER A 79 16.37 16.15 1.84
C SER A 79 14.84 16.32 1.83
N GLU A 80 14.36 17.52 2.10
CA GLU A 80 12.93 17.84 1.95
C GLU A 80 12.44 17.62 0.52
N TYR A 81 13.30 17.85 -0.46
CA TYR A 81 13.01 17.64 -1.87
C TYR A 81 12.81 16.16 -2.19
N ASP A 82 13.64 15.26 -1.65
CA ASP A 82 13.46 13.82 -1.85
C ASP A 82 12.19 13.31 -1.19
N ARG A 83 11.85 13.80 0.01
CA ARG A 83 10.58 13.48 0.68
C ARG A 83 9.39 13.96 -0.14
N LEU A 84 9.43 15.20 -0.60
CA LEU A 84 8.37 15.78 -1.42
C LEU A 84 8.14 14.95 -2.69
N LEU A 85 9.19 14.65 -3.43
CA LEU A 85 9.04 13.89 -4.67
C LEU A 85 8.71 12.41 -4.46
N SER A 86 9.12 11.80 -3.34
CA SER A 86 8.68 10.44 -3.01
C SER A 86 7.17 10.35 -2.81
N ASN A 87 6.56 11.36 -2.19
CA ASN A 87 5.15 11.32 -1.78
C ASN A 87 4.22 12.12 -2.70
N ARG A 88 4.73 12.97 -3.58
CA ARG A 88 3.91 13.81 -4.46
C ARG A 88 4.26 13.72 -5.94
N GLY A 89 5.39 13.07 -6.25
CA GLY A 89 5.72 12.75 -7.65
C GLY A 89 4.77 11.70 -8.20
N TRP A 90 4.34 11.84 -9.44
CA TRP A 90 3.49 10.85 -10.08
C TRP A 90 4.20 9.50 -10.19
N PHE A 91 3.50 8.41 -9.88
CA PHE A 91 4.10 7.09 -9.93
C PHE A 91 4.59 6.73 -11.34
N ASP A 92 3.81 7.09 -12.34
CA ASP A 92 4.20 7.11 -13.75
C ASP A 92 3.34 8.14 -14.49
N ARG A 93 3.69 8.46 -15.73
CA ARG A 93 2.97 9.42 -16.56
C ARG A 93 1.44 9.16 -16.66
N PRO A 94 0.96 7.90 -16.81
CA PRO A 94 -0.47 7.59 -16.77
C PRO A 94 -1.03 7.37 -15.36
N MET A 95 -0.28 7.70 -14.30
CA MET A 95 -0.63 7.44 -12.90
C MET A 95 -0.48 8.73 -12.07
N PRO A 96 -1.43 9.69 -12.23
CA PRO A 96 -1.43 10.94 -11.47
C PRO A 96 -1.52 10.69 -9.97
N ASP A 97 -0.67 11.38 -9.23
CA ASP A 97 -0.58 11.27 -7.79
C ASP A 97 -1.72 12.00 -7.08
N MET A 98 -2.33 11.32 -6.12
CA MET A 98 -3.49 11.81 -5.37
C MET A 98 -3.03 12.52 -4.10
N ASN A 99 -3.44 13.77 -3.92
CA ASN A 99 -3.07 14.59 -2.77
C ASN A 99 -3.96 14.28 -1.55
N LEU A 100 -3.59 13.28 -0.76
CA LEU A 100 -4.36 12.93 0.44
C LEU A 100 -4.23 13.96 1.58
N GLU A 101 -3.36 14.96 1.47
CA GLU A 101 -3.38 16.11 2.40
C GLU A 101 -4.65 16.97 2.23
N ASN A 102 -5.35 16.87 1.09
CA ASN A 102 -6.66 17.47 0.95
C ASN A 102 -7.69 16.69 1.78
N PRO A 103 -8.36 17.33 2.76
CA PRO A 103 -9.25 16.63 3.71
C PRO A 103 -10.50 16.04 3.04
N ASP A 104 -11.00 16.65 1.96
CA ASP A 104 -12.17 16.15 1.25
C ASP A 104 -11.84 14.91 0.44
N LEU A 105 -10.64 14.86 -0.18
CA LEU A 105 -10.15 13.67 -0.86
C LEU A 105 -9.87 12.53 0.14
N LEU A 106 -9.23 12.83 1.26
CA LEU A 106 -9.00 11.85 2.32
C LEU A 106 -10.32 11.27 2.83
N GLN A 107 -11.33 12.13 3.06
CA GLN A 107 -12.65 11.68 3.46
C GLN A 107 -13.33 10.83 2.39
N TYR A 108 -13.21 11.19 1.12
CA TYR A 108 -13.71 10.40 0.00
C TYR A 108 -13.08 9.00 -0.02
N PHE A 109 -11.77 8.89 0.19
CA PHE A 109 -11.09 7.59 0.22
C PHE A 109 -11.41 6.76 1.47
N LYS A 110 -11.63 7.38 2.63
CA LYS A 110 -12.16 6.68 3.81
C LYS A 110 -13.52 6.05 3.50
N GLN A 111 -14.43 6.82 2.90
CA GLN A 111 -15.76 6.33 2.50
C GLN A 111 -15.69 5.27 1.39
N TRP A 112 -14.81 5.43 0.41
CA TRP A 112 -14.60 4.46 -0.65
C TRP A 112 -14.18 3.08 -0.12
N ALA A 113 -13.23 3.03 0.81
CA ALA A 113 -12.78 1.78 1.40
C ALA A 113 -13.90 1.10 2.21
N ILE A 114 -14.56 1.85 3.10
CA ILE A 114 -15.68 1.35 3.91
C ILE A 114 -16.82 0.85 3.02
N TRP A 115 -17.14 1.60 1.96
CA TRP A 115 -18.20 1.21 1.03
C TRP A 115 -17.91 -0.15 0.36
N TRP A 116 -16.68 -0.40 -0.11
CA TRP A 116 -16.34 -1.68 -0.71
C TRP A 116 -16.33 -2.82 0.30
N ILE A 117 -15.85 -2.58 1.52
CA ILE A 117 -15.88 -3.57 2.60
C ILE A 117 -17.32 -4.05 2.84
N GLU A 118 -18.25 -3.11 3.00
CA GLU A 118 -19.67 -3.42 3.25
C GLU A 118 -20.36 -3.98 2.00
N TYR A 119 -20.19 -3.33 0.84
CA TYR A 119 -20.91 -3.69 -0.38
C TYR A 119 -20.54 -5.09 -0.88
N ALA A 120 -19.26 -5.45 -0.81
CA ALA A 120 -18.76 -6.74 -1.30
C ALA A 120 -18.52 -7.76 -0.17
N ASN A 121 -18.70 -7.38 1.10
CA ASN A 121 -18.40 -8.22 2.26
C ASN A 121 -16.97 -8.76 2.23
N LEU A 122 -16.00 -7.83 2.14
CA LEU A 122 -14.57 -8.18 2.03
C LEU A 122 -14.00 -8.67 3.37
N ASP A 123 -13.01 -9.55 3.32
CA ASP A 123 -12.28 -10.04 4.49
C ASP A 123 -11.00 -9.25 4.79
N GLY A 124 -10.54 -8.44 3.85
CA GLY A 124 -9.33 -7.64 4.00
C GLY A 124 -9.05 -6.74 2.80
N LEU A 125 -8.01 -5.92 2.93
CA LEU A 125 -7.50 -5.09 1.86
C LEU A 125 -6.00 -5.34 1.65
N ARG A 126 -5.55 -5.24 0.41
CA ARG A 126 -4.15 -5.03 0.06
C ARG A 126 -4.01 -3.59 -0.44
N VAL A 127 -3.07 -2.84 0.12
CA VAL A 127 -2.85 -1.44 -0.28
C VAL A 127 -1.60 -1.34 -1.13
N ASP A 128 -1.84 -1.02 -2.41
CA ASP A 128 -0.80 -0.79 -3.40
C ASP A 128 0.04 0.43 -3.06
N THR A 129 1.36 0.34 -3.28
CA THR A 129 2.28 1.48 -3.17
C THR A 129 2.13 2.29 -1.88
N TYR A 130 1.81 1.67 -0.74
CA TYR A 130 1.49 2.35 0.52
C TYR A 130 2.52 3.40 0.95
N PRO A 131 3.85 3.15 0.89
CA PRO A 131 4.86 4.12 1.31
C PRO A 131 4.99 5.38 0.45
N TYR A 132 4.30 5.43 -0.68
CA TYR A 132 4.29 6.62 -1.56
C TYR A 132 3.19 7.61 -1.21
N ILE A 133 2.20 7.19 -0.41
CA ILE A 133 1.16 8.06 0.14
C ILE A 133 1.79 8.98 1.19
N GLU A 134 1.32 10.23 1.29
CA GLU A 134 1.73 11.08 2.40
C GLU A 134 1.48 10.39 3.74
N MET A 135 2.50 10.33 4.59
CA MET A 135 2.55 9.46 5.76
C MET A 135 1.38 9.67 6.72
N VAL A 136 1.08 10.95 7.07
CA VAL A 136 0.03 11.26 8.04
C VAL A 136 -1.35 10.94 7.49
N PRO A 137 -1.76 11.45 6.30
CA PRO A 137 -3.05 11.09 5.72
C PRO A 137 -3.21 9.59 5.45
N GLY A 138 -2.17 8.91 4.99
CA GLY A 138 -2.18 7.46 4.79
C GLY A 138 -2.43 6.69 6.08
N SER A 139 -1.77 7.10 7.18
CA SER A 139 -2.01 6.56 8.51
C SER A 139 -3.44 6.82 9.01
N GLU A 140 -3.97 8.03 8.80
CA GLU A 140 -5.35 8.37 9.16
C GLU A 140 -6.39 7.59 8.35
N TRP A 141 -6.10 7.31 7.09
CA TRP A 141 -6.95 6.47 6.25
C TRP A 141 -7.02 5.04 6.78
N VAL A 142 -5.89 4.43 7.08
CA VAL A 142 -5.83 3.08 7.68
C VAL A 142 -6.51 3.07 9.04
N LYS A 143 -6.20 4.05 9.89
CA LYS A 143 -6.78 4.16 11.22
C LYS A 143 -8.31 4.22 11.18
N ALA A 144 -8.89 4.99 10.26
CA ALA A 144 -10.33 5.11 10.14
C ALA A 144 -11.00 3.77 9.82
N ILE A 145 -10.37 2.93 8.98
CA ILE A 145 -10.87 1.59 8.66
C ILE A 145 -10.71 0.66 9.86
N MET A 146 -9.57 0.69 10.54
CA MET A 146 -9.31 -0.18 11.69
C MET A 146 -10.15 0.20 12.93
N ASP A 147 -10.51 1.47 13.09
CA ASP A 147 -11.42 1.92 14.14
C ASP A 147 -12.86 1.39 13.91
N GLU A 148 -13.30 1.33 12.64
CA GLU A 148 -14.62 0.79 12.28
C GLU A 148 -14.64 -0.75 12.32
N TYR A 149 -13.54 -1.39 11.89
CA TYR A 149 -13.40 -2.85 11.81
C TYR A 149 -12.17 -3.36 12.57
N PRO A 150 -12.18 -3.43 13.92
CA PRO A 150 -10.97 -3.76 14.71
C PRO A 150 -10.35 -5.13 14.44
N ASN A 151 -11.11 -6.07 13.87
CA ASN A 151 -10.65 -7.42 13.52
C ASN A 151 -10.37 -7.60 12.02
N PHE A 152 -10.41 -6.52 11.27
CA PHE A 152 -10.13 -6.54 9.83
C PHE A 152 -8.61 -6.57 9.58
N ASN A 153 -8.18 -7.05 8.41
CA ASN A 153 -6.78 -7.01 8.05
C ASN A 153 -6.53 -6.14 6.82
N ILE A 154 -5.51 -5.30 6.93
CA ILE A 154 -5.01 -4.48 5.83
C ILE A 154 -3.52 -4.80 5.68
N VAL A 155 -3.11 -5.28 4.50
CA VAL A 155 -1.71 -5.51 4.18
C VAL A 155 -1.19 -4.42 3.26
N GLY A 156 -0.15 -3.71 3.70
CA GLY A 156 0.51 -2.66 2.91
C GLY A 156 1.63 -3.23 2.04
N GLU A 157 1.65 -2.83 0.76
CA GLU A 157 2.79 -3.10 -0.10
C GLU A 157 3.92 -2.12 0.19
N CYS A 158 4.92 -2.57 0.94
CA CYS A 158 6.13 -1.82 1.28
C CYS A 158 7.34 -2.48 0.60
N TRP A 159 7.44 -2.36 -0.72
CA TRP A 159 8.39 -3.13 -1.52
C TRP A 159 9.83 -2.66 -1.32
N THR A 160 10.48 -3.23 -0.34
CA THR A 160 11.89 -3.01 -0.04
C THR A 160 12.53 -4.26 0.55
N ARG A 161 13.86 -4.37 0.46
CA ARG A 161 14.61 -5.56 0.90
C ARG A 161 14.94 -5.59 2.40
N PRO A 162 15.34 -4.48 3.06
CA PRO A 162 15.67 -4.54 4.48
C PRO A 162 14.43 -4.76 5.35
N ALA A 163 14.45 -5.79 6.19
CA ALA A 163 13.35 -6.08 7.12
C ALA A 163 13.02 -4.90 8.04
N SER A 164 14.02 -4.14 8.48
CA SER A 164 13.80 -2.92 9.28
C SER A 164 13.02 -1.84 8.54
N ALA A 165 13.18 -1.76 7.22
CA ALA A 165 12.48 -0.80 6.37
C ALA A 165 11.03 -1.22 6.12
N VAL A 166 10.75 -2.52 6.02
CA VAL A 166 9.38 -3.05 5.93
C VAL A 166 8.68 -2.95 7.28
N ALA A 167 9.36 -3.37 8.36
CA ALA A 167 8.82 -3.32 9.72
C ALA A 167 8.43 -1.89 10.15
N TYR A 168 9.13 -0.85 9.67
CA TYR A 168 8.80 0.54 9.94
C TYR A 168 7.32 0.88 9.68
N TRP A 169 6.71 0.21 8.69
CA TRP A 169 5.33 0.43 8.27
C TRP A 169 4.30 -0.43 9.00
N GLN A 170 4.70 -1.36 9.85
CA GLN A 170 3.75 -2.16 10.62
C GLN A 170 3.41 -1.49 11.95
N THR A 171 2.13 -1.51 12.33
CA THR A 171 1.70 -1.00 13.65
C THR A 171 2.37 -1.79 14.79
N GLY A 172 2.60 -1.12 15.92
CA GLY A 172 3.24 -1.71 17.09
C GLY A 172 4.77 -1.63 17.08
N VAL A 173 5.39 -1.23 15.98
CA VAL A 173 6.83 -0.94 15.93
C VAL A 173 7.10 0.42 16.54
N LYS A 174 8.10 0.50 17.42
CA LYS A 174 8.52 1.78 18.03
C LYS A 174 9.48 2.51 17.10
N ASN A 175 8.93 3.27 16.18
CA ASN A 175 9.71 4.10 15.28
C ASN A 175 10.36 5.28 16.02
N TYR A 176 11.58 5.68 15.62
CA TYR A 176 12.37 6.74 16.26
C TYR A 176 11.66 8.10 16.25
N ASN A 177 10.83 8.35 15.24
CA ASN A 177 10.06 9.59 15.04
C ASN A 177 8.62 9.52 15.60
N GLY A 178 8.25 8.40 16.25
CA GLY A 178 6.92 8.18 16.81
C GLY A 178 5.81 7.92 15.78
N PHE A 179 6.16 7.77 14.50
CA PHE A 179 5.18 7.45 13.46
C PHE A 179 4.62 6.04 13.64
N ASP A 180 3.30 5.89 13.50
CA ASP A 180 2.59 4.63 13.39
C ASP A 180 1.68 4.68 12.17
N SER A 181 1.83 3.76 11.25
CA SER A 181 1.01 3.66 10.05
C SER A 181 -0.38 3.11 10.31
N HIS A 182 -0.59 2.49 11.46
CA HIS A 182 -1.75 1.67 11.83
C HIS A 182 -1.97 0.42 10.95
N LEU A 183 -1.06 0.11 10.02
CA LEU A 183 -1.15 -1.12 9.21
C LEU A 183 -0.98 -2.36 10.08
N PRO A 184 -1.98 -3.24 10.17
CA PRO A 184 -1.83 -4.50 10.91
C PRO A 184 -0.84 -5.44 10.23
N SER A 185 -0.72 -5.41 8.90
CA SER A 185 0.13 -6.32 8.13
C SER A 185 0.96 -5.59 7.09
N VAL A 186 2.12 -6.17 6.79
CA VAL A 186 3.01 -5.79 5.69
C VAL A 186 3.40 -7.02 4.88
N MET A 187 3.77 -6.83 3.61
CA MET A 187 4.23 -7.93 2.76
C MET A 187 5.70 -8.26 3.04
N ASP A 188 6.03 -9.54 3.22
CA ASP A 188 7.39 -9.99 3.53
C ASP A 188 8.30 -10.03 2.28
N PHE A 189 8.61 -8.87 1.74
CA PHE A 189 9.57 -8.74 0.64
C PHE A 189 10.99 -9.18 1.00
N PRO A 190 11.50 -9.02 2.23
CA PRO A 190 12.79 -9.56 2.64
C PRO A 190 12.90 -11.08 2.45
N VAL A 191 11.89 -11.83 2.87
CA VAL A 191 11.87 -13.30 2.70
C VAL A 191 11.64 -13.67 1.24
N GLU A 192 10.71 -13.01 0.53
CA GLU A 192 10.50 -13.23 -0.92
C GLU A 192 11.79 -13.09 -1.71
N GLU A 193 12.49 -11.97 -1.56
CA GLU A 193 13.76 -11.69 -2.25
C GLU A 193 14.84 -12.73 -1.88
N SER A 194 14.89 -13.12 -0.61
CA SER A 194 15.84 -14.11 -0.11
C SER A 194 15.60 -15.49 -0.70
N ILE A 195 14.34 -15.90 -0.82
CA ILE A 195 13.95 -17.16 -1.48
C ILE A 195 14.35 -17.11 -2.96
N ARG A 196 14.00 -16.04 -3.66
CA ARG A 196 14.34 -15.85 -5.07
C ARG A 196 15.85 -15.96 -5.30
N GLN A 197 16.63 -15.21 -4.53
CA GLN A 197 18.10 -15.25 -4.63
C GLN A 197 18.69 -16.61 -4.24
N ALA A 198 18.13 -17.30 -3.26
CA ALA A 198 18.57 -18.63 -2.85
C ALA A 198 18.36 -19.69 -3.95
N LEU A 199 17.29 -19.54 -4.74
CA LEU A 199 16.97 -20.46 -5.85
C LEU A 199 17.74 -20.14 -7.13
N GLU A 200 18.08 -18.87 -7.36
CA GLU A 200 18.81 -18.40 -8.53
C GLU A 200 20.34 -18.65 -8.43
N THR A 201 20.87 -18.80 -7.22
CA THR A 201 22.30 -18.93 -6.97
C THR A 201 22.67 -20.29 -6.37
N GLU A 202 23.67 -20.97 -6.94
CA GLU A 202 24.27 -22.14 -6.28
C GLU A 202 25.07 -21.65 -5.06
N GLY A 203 24.70 -22.14 -3.86
CA GLY A 203 25.40 -21.80 -2.62
C GLY A 203 26.81 -22.38 -2.56
N LYS A 204 27.79 -21.64 -3.05
CA LYS A 204 29.21 -22.01 -3.04
C LYS A 204 30.04 -21.25 -2.00
N GLN A 205 29.48 -20.17 -1.45
CA GLN A 205 30.15 -19.29 -0.49
C GLN A 205 29.30 -19.08 0.76
N TRP A 206 29.93 -18.56 1.81
CA TRP A 206 29.25 -18.19 3.03
C TRP A 206 28.15 -17.15 2.75
N GLY A 207 26.95 -17.38 3.28
CA GLY A 207 25.82 -16.48 3.08
C GLY A 207 25.10 -16.63 1.74
N GLU A 208 25.37 -17.68 0.98
CA GLU A 208 24.67 -18.00 -0.28
C GLU A 208 23.67 -19.15 -0.12
N GLY A 209 22.83 -19.35 -1.14
CA GLY A 209 21.82 -20.40 -1.15
C GLY A 209 20.77 -20.21 -0.04
N LEU A 210 20.26 -21.28 0.53
CA LEU A 210 19.19 -21.28 1.54
C LEU A 210 19.56 -20.57 2.84
N THR A 211 20.83 -20.31 3.12
CA THR A 211 21.25 -19.51 4.27
C THR A 211 20.64 -18.11 4.25
N ARG A 212 20.45 -17.53 3.06
CA ARG A 212 19.81 -16.21 2.88
C ARG A 212 18.39 -16.16 3.44
N VAL A 213 17.62 -17.23 3.26
CA VAL A 213 16.27 -17.34 3.82
C VAL A 213 16.31 -17.37 5.35
N TYR A 214 17.28 -18.09 5.91
CA TYR A 214 17.52 -18.13 7.35
C TYR A 214 17.85 -16.74 7.90
N ASP A 215 18.71 -16.01 7.23
CA ASP A 215 19.10 -14.65 7.63
C ASP A 215 17.91 -13.69 7.57
N ALA A 216 17.03 -13.83 6.58
CA ALA A 216 15.82 -13.00 6.46
C ALA A 216 14.83 -13.29 7.60
N VAL A 217 14.49 -14.57 7.83
CA VAL A 217 13.56 -14.99 8.90
C VAL A 217 14.12 -14.65 10.30
N ALA A 218 15.44 -14.67 10.47
CA ALA A 218 16.09 -14.27 11.72
C ALA A 218 15.84 -12.78 12.08
N MET A 219 15.37 -11.95 11.13
CA MET A 219 15.04 -10.54 11.35
C MET A 219 13.57 -10.32 11.78
N ASP A 220 12.76 -11.36 11.91
CA ASP A 220 11.34 -11.26 12.27
C ASP A 220 11.10 -10.55 13.61
N TYR A 221 12.08 -10.53 14.49
CA TYR A 221 12.03 -9.80 15.76
C TYR A 221 11.86 -8.26 15.58
N LEU A 222 12.09 -7.74 14.38
CA LEU A 222 11.93 -6.32 14.07
C LEU A 222 10.46 -5.92 13.91
N TYR A 223 9.58 -6.86 13.57
CA TYR A 223 8.17 -6.62 13.33
C TYR A 223 7.38 -6.47 14.63
N GLY A 224 6.37 -5.62 14.60
CA GLY A 224 5.45 -5.45 15.72
C GLY A 224 4.57 -6.67 15.97
N ASN A 225 4.23 -7.41 14.90
CA ASN A 225 3.48 -8.66 14.94
C ASN A 225 3.97 -9.60 13.83
N VAL A 226 4.76 -10.60 14.21
CA VAL A 226 5.34 -11.61 13.30
C VAL A 226 4.31 -12.54 12.65
N ASN A 227 3.07 -12.57 13.13
CA ASN A 227 2.02 -13.40 12.54
C ASN A 227 1.28 -12.66 11.41
N ASN A 228 1.65 -11.40 11.16
CA ASN A 228 1.02 -10.51 10.19
C ASN A 228 2.03 -9.94 9.18
N ILE A 229 2.98 -10.76 8.77
CA ILE A 229 3.96 -10.47 7.72
C ILE A 229 3.86 -11.50 6.59
#